data_a568cd2162ffb8787808df3cc81c3743
#
_entry.id   a568cd2162ffb8787808df3cc81c3743
#
_cell.length_a   1.000
_cell.length_b   1.000
_cell.length_c   1.000
_cell.angle_alpha   90.00
_cell.angle_beta   90.00
_cell.angle_gamma   90.00
#
_symmetry.space_group_name_H-M   'P 1'
#
loop_
_entity.id
_entity.type
_entity.pdbx_description
1 polymer ?
#
loop_
_entity_poly.entity_id
_entity_poly.type
_entity_poly.pdbx_seq_one_letter_code
_entity_poly.pdbx_strand_id
1 'polypeptide(L)'
;KINPAKQEIQKLTAKSKSFFVDWAQKGSATGYEIQYATNSKFTGAKKVTITNNKTDKTTVSKLSANKKYYVRVRSYTTVGGTKYYGAWSAVKNVTTKK
;
A
#
# COMPACT_ATOMS: atom_id res chain seq x y z
N LYS A 1 -20.75 -9.97 4.69
CA LYS A 1 -19.70 -9.68 3.74
C LYS A 1 -18.35 -9.75 4.38
N ILE A 2 -17.41 -10.46 3.76
CA ILE A 2 -16.10 -10.69 4.32
C ILE A 2 -15.08 -9.64 3.85
N ASN A 3 -15.25 -9.16 2.62
CA ASN A 3 -14.27 -8.24 2.03
C ASN A 3 -14.27 -6.90 2.77
N PRO A 4 -13.08 -6.41 3.15
CA PRO A 4 -13.00 -5.11 3.81
C PRO A 4 -13.43 -3.97 2.89
N ALA A 5 -13.70 -2.82 3.50
CA ALA A 5 -14.07 -1.62 2.75
C ALA A 5 -12.89 -1.12 1.90
N LYS A 6 -13.20 -0.31 0.90
CA LYS A 6 -12.19 0.32 0.05
C LYS A 6 -11.21 1.12 0.92
N GLN A 7 -9.94 0.99 0.62
CA GLN A 7 -8.87 1.68 1.33
C GLN A 7 -8.57 3.03 0.68
N GLU A 8 -7.94 3.92 1.43
CA GLU A 8 -7.51 5.23 0.94
C GLU A 8 -6.10 5.53 1.42
N ILE A 9 -5.29 6.11 0.54
CA ILE A 9 -3.98 6.63 0.94
C ILE A 9 -4.22 8.02 1.52
N GLN A 10 -3.87 8.21 2.80
CA GLN A 10 -4.08 9.47 3.49
C GLN A 10 -2.88 10.40 3.35
N LYS A 11 -1.69 9.84 3.23
CA LYS A 11 -0.47 10.63 3.10
C LYS A 11 0.56 9.83 2.31
N LEU A 12 1.27 10.51 1.44
CA LEU A 12 2.33 9.90 0.65
C LEU A 12 3.46 10.93 0.53
N THR A 13 4.60 10.63 1.12
CA THR A 13 5.72 11.57 1.23
C THR A 13 6.97 10.98 0.62
N ALA A 14 7.63 11.75 -0.24
CA ALA A 14 8.90 11.35 -0.84
C ALA A 14 10.03 11.48 0.18
N LYS A 15 10.91 10.50 0.17
CA LYS A 15 12.12 10.51 1.00
C LYS A 15 13.31 10.06 0.15
N SER A 16 14.50 10.13 0.71
CA SER A 16 15.72 9.69 0.03
C SER A 16 15.61 8.20 -0.30
N LYS A 17 15.56 7.88 -1.58
CA LYS A 17 15.47 6.50 -2.09
C LYS A 17 14.38 5.67 -1.41
N SER A 18 13.28 6.35 -1.01
CA SER A 18 12.19 5.71 -0.29
C SER A 18 10.94 6.59 -0.34
N PHE A 19 9.83 6.04 0.13
CA PHE A 19 8.63 6.85 0.34
C PHE A 19 7.90 6.35 1.58
N PHE A 20 7.20 7.28 2.21
CA PHE A 20 6.35 7.02 3.35
C PHE A 20 4.90 7.02 2.88
N VAL A 21 4.14 6.00 3.22
CA VAL A 21 2.73 5.89 2.87
C VAL A 21 1.92 5.62 4.13
N ASP A 22 0.77 6.25 4.22
CA ASP A 22 -0.12 6.20 5.37
C ASP A 22 -1.54 5.96 4.83
N TRP A 23 -2.31 5.14 5.51
CA TRP A 23 -3.66 4.76 5.10
C TRP A 23 -4.56 4.69 6.32
N ALA A 24 -5.84 4.40 6.11
CA ALA A 24 -6.81 4.30 7.19
C ALA A 24 -6.80 2.90 7.81
N GLN A 25 -6.84 2.83 9.14
CA GLN A 25 -7.03 1.55 9.83
C GLN A 25 -8.45 1.05 9.56
N LYS A 26 -8.56 -0.26 9.31
CA LYS A 26 -9.86 -0.91 9.15
C LYS A 26 -9.97 -2.02 10.19
N GLY A 27 -10.78 -1.79 11.21
CA GLY A 27 -10.91 -2.74 12.31
C GLY A 27 -11.39 -4.12 11.90
N SER A 28 -12.11 -4.22 10.79
CA SER A 28 -12.58 -5.51 10.26
C SER A 28 -11.53 -6.22 9.42
N ALA A 29 -10.41 -5.58 9.12
CA ALA A 29 -9.36 -6.19 8.30
C ALA A 29 -8.39 -6.97 9.18
N THR A 30 -7.75 -7.96 8.57
CA THR A 30 -6.63 -8.68 9.20
C THR A 30 -5.34 -7.89 9.00
N GLY A 31 -5.21 -7.25 7.85
CA GLY A 31 -4.03 -6.47 7.52
C GLY A 31 -4.21 -5.71 6.23
N TYR A 32 -3.09 -5.29 5.66
CA TYR A 32 -3.10 -4.42 4.47
C TYR A 32 -2.04 -4.88 3.48
N GLU A 33 -2.23 -4.49 2.22
CA GLU A 33 -1.28 -4.77 1.16
C GLU A 33 -1.00 -3.49 0.40
N ILE A 34 0.28 -3.11 0.31
CA ILE A 34 0.73 -1.96 -0.45
C ILE A 34 1.38 -2.49 -1.73
N GLN A 35 0.95 -1.97 -2.88
CA GLN A 35 1.54 -2.33 -4.16
C GLN A 35 2.16 -1.09 -4.77
N TYR A 36 3.37 -1.22 -5.31
CA TYR A 36 4.05 -0.10 -5.92
C TYR A 36 4.81 -0.55 -7.17
N ALA A 37 4.90 0.36 -8.12
CA ALA A 37 5.56 0.10 -9.40
C ALA A 37 6.05 1.40 -10.00
N THR A 38 6.90 1.29 -11.00
CA THR A 38 7.44 2.47 -11.70
C THR A 38 6.57 2.87 -12.89
N ASN A 39 5.42 2.23 -13.07
CA ASN A 39 4.50 2.54 -14.16
C ASN A 39 3.06 2.48 -13.66
N SER A 40 2.17 3.20 -14.33
CA SER A 40 0.78 3.32 -13.89
C SER A 40 -0.04 2.05 -14.08
N LYS A 41 0.45 1.11 -14.84
CA LYS A 41 -0.24 -0.17 -15.06
C LYS A 41 0.17 -1.24 -14.07
N PHE A 42 1.10 -0.91 -13.18
CA PHE A 42 1.60 -1.83 -12.15
C PHE A 42 2.20 -3.11 -12.74
N THR A 43 2.80 -2.99 -13.92
CA THR A 43 3.53 -4.10 -14.54
C THR A 43 4.81 -4.33 -13.73
N GLY A 44 5.05 -5.58 -13.34
CA GLY A 44 6.21 -5.91 -12.51
C GLY A 44 6.15 -5.33 -11.11
N ALA A 45 4.95 -5.01 -10.62
CA ALA A 45 4.79 -4.37 -9.32
C ALA A 45 5.31 -5.24 -8.18
N LYS A 46 5.81 -4.56 -7.16
CA LYS A 46 6.19 -5.19 -5.91
C LYS A 46 5.13 -4.88 -4.86
N LYS A 47 5.11 -5.68 -3.80
CA LYS A 47 4.13 -5.45 -2.75
C LYS A 47 4.74 -5.64 -1.37
N VAL A 48 4.14 -4.96 -0.39
CA VAL A 48 4.46 -5.09 1.02
C VAL A 48 3.19 -5.53 1.72
N THR A 49 3.27 -6.60 2.49
CA THR A 49 2.14 -7.11 3.25
C THR A 49 2.29 -6.73 4.71
N ILE A 50 1.27 -6.09 5.25
CA ILE A 50 1.20 -5.72 6.67
C ILE A 50 0.22 -6.66 7.34
N THR A 51 0.67 -7.42 8.30
CA THR A 51 -0.15 -8.44 8.97
C THR A 51 -0.82 -7.95 10.26
N ASN A 52 -0.70 -6.67 10.55
CA ASN A 52 -1.28 -6.07 11.75
C ASN A 52 -2.24 -4.95 11.34
N ASN A 53 -3.53 -5.12 11.62
CA ASN A 53 -4.54 -4.15 11.21
C ASN A 53 -4.48 -2.83 11.99
N LYS A 54 -3.66 -2.75 13.02
CA LYS A 54 -3.45 -1.49 13.75
C LYS A 54 -2.33 -0.65 13.14
N THR A 55 -1.60 -1.19 12.19
CA THR A 55 -0.57 -0.45 11.48
C THR A 55 -1.24 0.34 10.37
N ASP A 56 -1.03 1.65 10.33
CA ASP A 56 -1.65 2.53 9.34
C ASP A 56 -0.63 3.27 8.49
N LYS A 57 0.64 2.88 8.56
CA LYS A 57 1.71 3.54 7.81
C LYS A 57 2.92 2.63 7.68
N THR A 58 3.71 2.89 6.65
CA THR A 58 4.98 2.20 6.49
C THR A 58 5.89 3.03 5.58
N THR A 59 7.18 2.76 5.67
CA THR A 59 8.17 3.37 4.76
C THR A 59 8.70 2.26 3.86
N VAL A 60 8.60 2.49 2.55
CA VAL A 60 9.16 1.58 1.55
C VAL A 60 10.52 2.13 1.16
N SER A 61 11.57 1.37 1.37
CA SER A 61 12.95 1.80 1.18
C SER A 61 13.65 0.96 0.12
N LYS A 62 14.93 1.21 -0.06
CA LYS A 62 15.79 0.51 -1.04
C LYS A 62 15.29 0.71 -2.47
N LEU A 63 14.78 1.90 -2.74
CA LEU A 63 14.28 2.29 -4.06
C LEU A 63 15.34 3.07 -4.81
N SER A 64 15.07 3.33 -6.09
CA SER A 64 15.94 4.18 -6.91
C SER A 64 15.73 5.64 -6.51
N ALA A 65 16.80 6.44 -6.59
CA ALA A 65 16.72 7.87 -6.33
C ALA A 65 16.08 8.59 -7.51
N ASN A 66 15.37 9.68 -7.22
CA ASN A 66 14.75 10.52 -8.25
C ASN A 66 13.87 9.72 -9.22
N LYS A 67 13.16 8.71 -8.69
CA LYS A 67 12.33 7.82 -9.49
C LYS A 67 10.88 7.97 -9.09
N LYS A 68 9.99 8.02 -10.07
CA LYS A 68 8.56 8.10 -9.82
C LYS A 68 8.00 6.70 -9.60
N TYR A 69 7.27 6.55 -8.50
CA TYR A 69 6.60 5.30 -8.16
C TYR A 69 5.11 5.53 -8.04
N TYR A 70 4.33 4.58 -8.52
CA TYR A 70 2.88 4.56 -8.38
C TYR A 70 2.53 3.62 -7.24
N VAL A 71 1.64 4.04 -6.37
CA VAL A 71 1.35 3.33 -5.11
C VAL A 71 -0.16 3.18 -4.94
N ARG A 72 -0.56 2.03 -4.48
CA ARG A 72 -1.95 1.80 -4.06
C ARG A 72 -1.97 0.82 -2.89
N VAL A 73 -3.03 0.89 -2.09
CA VAL A 73 -3.18 0.11 -0.87
C VAL A 73 -4.55 -0.54 -0.85
N ARG A 74 -4.64 -1.74 -0.30
CA ARG A 74 -5.93 -2.38 -0.02
C ARG A 74 -5.85 -3.10 1.30
N SER A 75 -7.02 -3.32 1.92
CA SER A 75 -7.14 -4.11 3.13
C SER A 75 -7.46 -5.56 2.76
N TYR A 76 -7.15 -6.49 3.64
CA TYR A 76 -7.57 -7.87 3.44
C TYR A 76 -8.04 -8.46 4.76
N THR A 77 -8.89 -9.47 4.68
CA THR A 77 -9.35 -10.25 5.82
C THR A 77 -9.05 -11.71 5.53
N THR A 78 -8.48 -12.40 6.51
CA THR A 78 -8.18 -13.83 6.38
C THR A 78 -9.19 -14.63 7.19
N VAL A 79 -9.87 -15.56 6.52
CA VAL A 79 -10.84 -16.45 7.15
C VAL A 79 -10.55 -17.86 6.68
N GLY A 80 -10.28 -18.77 7.61
CA GLY A 80 -10.01 -20.16 7.28
C GLY A 80 -8.83 -20.34 6.33
N GLY A 81 -7.83 -19.47 6.41
CA GLY A 81 -6.65 -19.53 5.54
C GLY A 81 -6.83 -18.88 4.19
N THR A 82 -8.01 -18.31 3.90
CA THR A 82 -8.27 -17.63 2.63
C THR A 82 -8.28 -16.13 2.83
N LYS A 83 -7.59 -15.40 1.97
CA LYS A 83 -7.58 -13.95 2.00
C LYS A 83 -8.68 -13.37 1.14
N TYR A 84 -9.42 -12.45 1.70
CA TYR A 84 -10.48 -11.71 1.00
C TYR A 84 -10.06 -10.25 0.95
N TYR A 85 -9.92 -9.68 -0.24
CA TYR A 85 -9.39 -8.34 -0.41
C TYR A 85 -10.49 -7.32 -0.60
N GLY A 86 -10.29 -6.15 -0.02
CA GLY A 86 -11.11 -5.00 -0.33
C GLY A 86 -10.66 -4.35 -1.64
N ALA A 87 -11.37 -3.32 -2.07
CA ALA A 87 -11.00 -2.59 -3.27
C ALA A 87 -9.72 -1.80 -3.03
N TRP A 88 -8.93 -1.63 -4.08
CA TRP A 88 -7.72 -0.82 -4.02
C TRP A 88 -8.08 0.65 -3.78
N SER A 89 -7.20 1.36 -3.10
CA SER A 89 -7.26 2.80 -3.00
C SER A 89 -7.05 3.42 -4.39
N ALA A 90 -7.36 4.71 -4.50
CA ALA A 90 -6.98 5.45 -5.70
C ALA A 90 -5.45 5.38 -5.84
N VAL A 91 -4.99 5.30 -7.08
CA VAL A 91 -3.55 5.26 -7.36
C VAL A 91 -2.97 6.65 -7.14
N LYS A 92 -1.88 6.70 -6.37
CA LYS A 92 -1.14 7.94 -6.16
C LYS A 92 0.30 7.72 -6.61
N ASN A 93 1.01 8.80 -6.85
CA ASN A 93 2.40 8.69 -7.25
C ASN A 93 3.28 9.58 -6.39
N VAL A 94 4.55 9.21 -6.32
CA VAL A 94 5.55 9.93 -5.55
C VAL A 94 6.89 9.75 -6.25
N THR A 95 7.69 10.82 -6.27
CA THR A 95 9.05 10.74 -6.83
C THR A 95 10.03 10.75 -5.67
N THR A 96 10.83 9.71 -5.56
CA THR A 96 11.81 9.60 -4.47
C THR A 96 12.85 10.70 -4.59
N LYS A 97 13.46 11.00 -3.45
CA LYS A 97 14.55 11.97 -3.41
C LYS A 97 15.89 11.26 -3.56
N LYS A 98 16.90 12.06 -3.85
CA LYS A 98 18.25 11.59 -4.03
C LYS A 98 18.84 10.95 -2.76
#